data_782495bdea8748b52b6bc939cd5c0d2e
#
_entry.id   782495bdea8748b52b6bc939cd5c0d2e
#
_cell.length_a   1.000
_cell.length_b   1.000
_cell.length_c   1.000
_cell.angle_alpha   90.00
_cell.angle_beta   90.00
_cell.angle_gamma   90.00
#
_symmetry.space_group_name_H-M   'P 1'
#
loop_
_entity.id
_entity.type
_entity.pdbx_description
1 polymer ?
#
loop_
_entity_poly.entity_id
_entity_poly.type
_entity_poly.pdbx_seq_one_letter_code
_entity_poly.pdbx_strand_id
1 'polypeptide(L)'
;LKIGNITLDKGKLFAILGPCVIENEEITMGIADSLKEISSDTGIDIIFKASFDKANRSSIKSYRGPGIDEGLRILKKVKDETGLPVLTDIHESRQAEEAAEVVDILQIPAFLCRQTDLLIAAGCTGLPVNVKKSQFMAPEDMVFVADKVRSTGNENVLLTERGTFFGYRNLVVDIRNIPIMKRSGCPVIIDATHSVQRPTAADGVTGGDPEFIPMIAGAGLLAGADGVFLEVHPDPDKALSDGANSLPLKNLEHLLIRLKNIYNINL
;
A
#
# COMPACT_ATOMS: atom_id res chain seq x y z
N LEU A 1 3.71 11.33 12.78
CA LEU A 1 4.08 11.38 11.38
C LEU A 1 2.99 12.10 10.60
N LYS A 2 3.36 13.12 9.80
CA LYS A 2 2.41 13.89 8.97
C LYS A 2 2.49 13.43 7.51
N ILE A 3 1.33 13.22 6.87
CA ILE A 3 1.20 12.85 5.46
C ILE A 3 0.12 13.76 4.84
N GLY A 4 0.51 14.71 4.00
CA GLY A 4 -0.41 15.72 3.48
C GLY A 4 -1.13 16.46 4.60
N ASN A 5 -2.44 16.38 4.62
CA ASN A 5 -3.32 16.96 5.65
C ASN A 5 -3.64 16.01 6.83
N ILE A 6 -3.15 14.76 6.80
CA ILE A 6 -3.37 13.75 7.83
C ILE A 6 -2.18 13.72 8.80
N THR A 7 -2.47 13.59 10.10
CA THR A 7 -1.47 13.26 11.12
C THR A 7 -1.72 11.85 11.62
N LEU A 8 -0.74 10.97 11.44
CA LEU A 8 -0.81 9.61 11.96
C LEU A 8 -0.53 9.63 13.45
N ASP A 9 -1.59 9.66 14.24
CA ASP A 9 -1.54 9.65 15.70
C ASP A 9 -1.73 8.23 16.25
N LYS A 10 -1.10 7.94 17.38
CA LYS A 10 -1.39 6.71 18.12
C LYS A 10 -2.84 6.73 18.56
N GLY A 11 -3.56 5.64 18.26
CA GLY A 11 -4.96 5.50 18.65
C GLY A 11 -5.98 5.86 17.57
N LYS A 12 -5.53 6.23 16.36
CA LYS A 12 -6.43 6.45 15.22
C LYS A 12 -6.06 5.55 14.06
N LEU A 13 -6.99 4.68 13.66
CA LEU A 13 -6.82 3.83 12.46
C LEU A 13 -6.74 4.71 11.22
N PHE A 14 -5.77 4.42 10.35
CA PHE A 14 -5.72 4.96 8.99
C PHE A 14 -5.69 3.83 7.96
N ALA A 15 -6.02 4.14 6.72
CA ALA A 15 -6.04 3.17 5.64
C ALA A 15 -5.37 3.74 4.37
N ILE A 16 -4.56 2.90 3.71
CA ILE A 16 -4.03 3.16 2.36
C ILE A 16 -4.89 2.36 1.39
N LEU A 17 -5.64 3.06 0.55
CA LEU A 17 -6.69 2.48 -0.29
C LEU A 17 -6.63 3.01 -1.72
N GLY A 18 -7.00 2.18 -2.68
CA GLY A 18 -7.13 2.59 -4.08
C GLY A 18 -6.97 1.42 -5.04
N PRO A 19 -6.96 1.65 -6.34
CA PRO A 19 -6.78 0.60 -7.32
C PRO A 19 -5.33 0.07 -7.32
N CYS A 20 -5.15 -1.16 -7.80
CA CYS A 20 -3.82 -1.74 -7.98
C CYS A 20 -2.95 -0.85 -8.88
N VAL A 21 -3.51 -0.42 -10.01
CA VAL A 21 -2.86 0.40 -11.04
C VAL A 21 -3.86 1.43 -11.58
N ILE A 22 -3.36 2.56 -12.06
CA ILE A 22 -4.17 3.50 -12.83
C ILE A 22 -4.52 2.86 -14.17
N GLU A 23 -5.80 2.55 -14.38
CA GLU A 23 -6.30 1.99 -15.63
C GLU A 23 -6.68 3.10 -16.63
N ASN A 24 -7.42 4.08 -16.14
CA ASN A 24 -7.77 5.32 -16.81
C ASN A 24 -8.22 6.36 -15.78
N GLU A 25 -8.40 7.60 -16.20
CA GLU A 25 -8.77 8.71 -15.32
C GLU A 25 -10.17 8.51 -14.71
N GLU A 26 -11.16 8.08 -15.50
CA GLU A 26 -12.55 7.94 -15.06
C GLU A 26 -12.70 6.94 -13.91
N ILE A 27 -12.14 5.74 -14.04
CA ILE A 27 -12.17 4.70 -13.00
C ILE A 27 -11.41 5.18 -11.77
N THR A 28 -10.24 5.81 -11.96
CA THR A 28 -9.39 6.27 -10.87
C THR A 28 -10.09 7.36 -10.05
N MET A 29 -10.70 8.34 -10.70
CA MET A 29 -11.47 9.40 -10.05
C MET A 29 -12.70 8.84 -9.34
N GLY A 30 -13.46 7.95 -9.99
CA GLY A 30 -14.65 7.33 -9.37
C GLY A 30 -14.32 6.54 -8.09
N ILE A 31 -13.17 5.85 -8.06
CA ILE A 31 -12.68 5.22 -6.82
C ILE A 31 -12.32 6.28 -5.78
N ALA A 32 -11.60 7.32 -6.18
CA ALA A 32 -11.15 8.37 -5.27
C ALA A 32 -12.33 9.14 -4.62
N ASP A 33 -13.36 9.45 -5.39
CA ASP A 33 -14.58 10.09 -4.88
C ASP A 33 -15.30 9.19 -3.86
N SER A 34 -15.46 7.91 -4.18
CA SER A 34 -16.05 6.93 -3.24
C SER A 34 -15.22 6.82 -1.95
N LEU A 35 -13.89 6.84 -2.04
CA LEU A 35 -13.01 6.78 -0.87
C LEU A 35 -13.10 8.05 -0.02
N LYS A 36 -13.29 9.22 -0.63
CA LYS A 36 -13.54 10.48 0.08
C LYS A 36 -14.86 10.42 0.88
N GLU A 37 -15.93 9.93 0.28
CA GLU A 37 -17.21 9.72 0.95
C GLU A 37 -17.06 8.74 2.13
N ILE A 38 -16.48 7.57 1.90
CA ILE A 38 -16.23 6.56 2.93
C ILE A 38 -15.36 7.11 4.08
N SER A 39 -14.35 7.93 3.77
CA SER A 39 -13.52 8.59 4.80
C SER A 39 -14.37 9.51 5.69
N SER A 40 -15.26 10.30 5.08
CA SER A 40 -16.19 11.18 5.80
C SER A 40 -17.15 10.41 6.70
N ASP A 41 -17.76 9.33 6.18
CA ASP A 41 -18.79 8.56 6.88
C ASP A 41 -18.23 7.70 8.01
N THR A 42 -17.04 7.12 7.79
CA THR A 42 -16.40 6.27 8.80
C THR A 42 -15.50 7.03 9.78
N GLY A 43 -15.07 8.25 9.41
CA GLY A 43 -14.08 9.02 10.16
C GLY A 43 -12.69 8.37 10.19
N ILE A 44 -12.39 7.47 9.24
CA ILE A 44 -11.07 6.87 9.06
C ILE A 44 -10.27 7.73 8.10
N ASP A 45 -9.03 8.06 8.46
CA ASP A 45 -8.14 8.78 7.56
C ASP A 45 -7.72 7.86 6.39
N ILE A 46 -7.99 8.28 5.17
CA ILE A 46 -7.67 7.53 3.96
C ILE A 46 -6.57 8.23 3.18
N ILE A 47 -5.55 7.46 2.79
CA ILE A 47 -4.50 7.84 1.85
C ILE A 47 -4.83 7.11 0.54
N PHE A 48 -5.06 7.88 -0.53
CA PHE A 48 -5.33 7.29 -1.85
C PHE A 48 -4.05 6.71 -2.44
N LYS A 49 -4.11 5.47 -2.93
CA LYS A 49 -2.97 4.80 -3.57
C LYS A 49 -3.33 4.35 -4.97
N ALA A 50 -2.49 4.67 -5.95
CA ALA A 50 -2.49 3.99 -7.24
C ALA A 50 -1.07 3.95 -7.83
N SER A 51 -0.74 2.87 -8.54
CA SER A 51 0.54 2.75 -9.26
C SER A 51 0.40 3.34 -10.67
N PHE A 52 1.38 4.13 -11.09
CA PHE A 52 1.47 4.58 -12.48
C PHE A 52 2.13 3.54 -13.41
N ASP A 53 2.88 2.60 -12.82
CA ASP A 53 3.51 1.48 -13.53
C ASP A 53 3.56 0.23 -12.61
N LYS A 54 3.42 -0.92 -13.22
CA LYS A 54 3.65 -2.24 -12.62
C LYS A 54 4.90 -2.86 -13.25
N ALA A 55 6.08 -2.39 -12.81
CA ALA A 55 7.38 -2.74 -13.40
C ALA A 55 7.78 -4.21 -13.25
N ASN A 56 7.14 -4.97 -12.35
CA ASN A 56 7.50 -6.35 -11.97
C ASN A 56 6.50 -7.42 -12.45
N ARG A 57 5.80 -7.17 -13.56
CA ARG A 57 4.84 -8.14 -14.12
C ARG A 57 5.52 -9.45 -14.52
N SER A 58 4.84 -10.59 -14.25
CA SER A 58 5.30 -11.91 -14.67
C SER A 58 5.28 -12.08 -16.20
N SER A 59 4.27 -11.52 -16.88
CA SER A 59 4.15 -11.58 -18.35
C SER A 59 4.44 -10.21 -18.98
N ILE A 60 5.22 -10.21 -20.05
CA ILE A 60 5.50 -8.99 -20.84
C ILE A 60 4.23 -8.42 -21.51
N LYS A 61 3.19 -9.22 -21.65
CA LYS A 61 1.90 -8.82 -22.23
C LYS A 61 0.93 -8.21 -21.20
N SER A 62 1.25 -8.27 -19.90
CA SER A 62 0.38 -7.72 -18.87
C SER A 62 0.33 -6.21 -18.93
N TYR A 63 -0.83 -5.65 -18.60
CA TYR A 63 -0.99 -4.20 -18.48
C TYR A 63 -0.07 -3.66 -17.39
N ARG A 64 0.65 -2.60 -17.69
CA ARG A 64 1.61 -2.00 -16.76
C ARG A 64 1.13 -0.70 -16.13
N GLY A 65 0.26 0.03 -16.76
CA GLY A 65 -0.17 1.37 -16.35
C GLY A 65 0.06 2.41 -17.44
N PRO A 66 -0.33 3.67 -17.20
CA PRO A 66 -0.21 4.76 -18.17
C PRO A 66 1.22 5.33 -18.29
N GLY A 67 2.15 4.95 -17.40
CA GLY A 67 3.46 5.58 -17.27
C GLY A 67 3.47 6.76 -16.30
N ILE A 68 4.67 7.29 -16.03
CA ILE A 68 4.87 8.27 -14.96
C ILE A 68 4.17 9.60 -15.25
N ASP A 69 4.34 10.18 -16.44
CA ASP A 69 3.79 11.52 -16.77
C ASP A 69 2.27 11.56 -16.62
N GLU A 70 1.57 10.64 -17.29
CA GLU A 70 0.12 10.57 -17.23
C GLU A 70 -0.38 10.09 -15.87
N GLY A 71 0.33 9.16 -15.24
CA GLY A 71 -0.01 8.68 -13.91
C GLY A 71 0.06 9.78 -12.85
N LEU A 72 1.12 10.59 -12.85
CA LEU A 72 1.26 11.73 -11.94
C LEU A 72 0.22 12.82 -12.23
N ARG A 73 -0.11 13.07 -13.49
CA ARG A 73 -1.18 13.99 -13.85
C ARG A 73 -2.52 13.57 -13.24
N ILE A 74 -2.87 12.28 -13.34
CA ILE A 74 -4.11 11.73 -12.77
C ILE A 74 -4.07 11.79 -11.24
N LEU A 75 -2.96 11.41 -10.60
CA LEU A 75 -2.81 11.48 -9.14
C LEU A 75 -2.91 12.90 -8.62
N LYS A 76 -2.34 13.88 -9.35
CA LYS A 76 -2.50 15.29 -9.01
C LYS A 76 -3.98 15.70 -9.06
N LYS A 77 -4.72 15.28 -10.07
CA LYS A 77 -6.16 15.54 -10.17
C LYS A 77 -6.93 14.92 -9.00
N VAL A 78 -6.65 13.67 -8.63
CA VAL A 78 -7.24 13.04 -7.44
C VAL A 78 -7.01 13.91 -6.21
N LYS A 79 -5.77 14.33 -5.95
CA LYS A 79 -5.40 15.15 -4.80
C LYS A 79 -6.15 16.49 -4.80
N ASP A 80 -6.17 17.18 -5.94
CA ASP A 80 -6.76 18.51 -6.05
C ASP A 80 -8.30 18.49 -5.88
N GLU A 81 -8.99 17.46 -6.41
CA GLU A 81 -10.47 17.39 -6.40
C GLU A 81 -11.02 16.72 -5.13
N THR A 82 -10.31 15.72 -4.59
CA THR A 82 -10.81 15.00 -3.40
C THR A 82 -10.24 15.53 -2.09
N GLY A 83 -9.05 16.12 -2.10
CA GLY A 83 -8.31 16.52 -0.91
C GLY A 83 -7.68 15.34 -0.16
N LEU A 84 -7.78 14.10 -0.67
CA LEU A 84 -7.10 12.94 -0.10
C LEU A 84 -5.59 13.05 -0.34
N PRO A 85 -4.74 12.75 0.65
CA PRO A 85 -3.32 12.55 0.40
C PRO A 85 -3.12 11.39 -0.58
N VAL A 86 -2.13 11.51 -1.46
CA VAL A 86 -1.88 10.51 -2.50
C VAL A 86 -0.54 9.81 -2.32
N LEU A 87 -0.51 8.52 -2.65
CA LEU A 87 0.64 7.63 -2.60
C LEU A 87 0.81 6.94 -3.96
N THR A 88 2.04 6.86 -4.44
CA THR A 88 2.41 5.99 -5.56
C THR A 88 3.72 5.26 -5.29
N ASP A 89 3.94 4.14 -5.96
CA ASP A 89 5.18 3.40 -5.89
C ASP A 89 6.15 3.84 -6.99
N ILE A 90 7.45 3.89 -6.63
CA ILE A 90 8.56 4.18 -7.54
C ILE A 90 9.44 2.95 -7.72
N HIS A 91 10.06 2.80 -8.89
CA HIS A 91 10.83 1.62 -9.27
C HIS A 91 12.29 1.93 -9.61
N GLU A 92 12.58 3.18 -9.92
CA GLU A 92 13.90 3.70 -10.27
C GLU A 92 14.20 4.97 -9.47
N SER A 93 15.48 5.18 -9.10
CA SER A 93 15.89 6.33 -8.28
C SER A 93 15.52 7.67 -8.91
N ARG A 94 15.57 7.78 -10.25
CA ARG A 94 15.22 9.00 -10.98
C ARG A 94 13.75 9.41 -10.86
N GLN A 95 12.85 8.46 -10.54
CA GLN A 95 11.41 8.74 -10.39
C GLN A 95 11.09 9.41 -9.05
N ALA A 96 12.01 9.39 -8.08
CA ALA A 96 11.74 9.86 -6.73
C ALA A 96 11.42 11.35 -6.68
N GLU A 97 12.25 12.19 -7.28
CA GLU A 97 12.05 13.63 -7.31
C GLU A 97 10.78 14.01 -8.08
N GLU A 98 10.60 13.44 -9.27
CA GLU A 98 9.45 13.73 -10.13
C GLU A 98 8.12 13.32 -9.44
N ALA A 99 8.06 12.14 -8.84
CA ALA A 99 6.88 11.71 -8.10
C ALA A 99 6.62 12.59 -6.87
N ALA A 100 7.68 13.03 -6.17
CA ALA A 100 7.58 13.85 -4.97
C ALA A 100 6.97 15.25 -5.21
N GLU A 101 6.98 15.75 -6.44
CA GLU A 101 6.30 17.01 -6.79
C GLU A 101 4.77 16.90 -6.69
N VAL A 102 4.24 15.69 -6.74
CA VAL A 102 2.79 15.44 -6.77
C VAL A 102 2.28 14.73 -5.53
N VAL A 103 2.94 13.63 -5.13
CA VAL A 103 2.42 12.76 -4.07
C VAL A 103 2.79 13.26 -2.68
N ASP A 104 2.10 12.73 -1.66
CA ASP A 104 2.36 13.05 -0.25
C ASP A 104 3.21 11.97 0.45
N ILE A 105 3.33 10.80 -0.17
CA ILE A 105 4.11 9.66 0.33
C ILE A 105 4.60 8.82 -0.86
N LEU A 106 5.87 8.44 -0.82
CA LEU A 106 6.46 7.51 -1.78
C LEU A 106 6.40 6.08 -1.26
N GLN A 107 6.15 5.12 -2.15
CA GLN A 107 6.20 3.70 -1.79
C GLN A 107 7.33 2.97 -2.50
N ILE A 108 8.03 2.11 -1.75
CA ILE A 108 9.00 1.17 -2.31
C ILE A 108 8.34 -0.21 -2.40
N PRO A 109 8.22 -0.80 -3.60
CA PRO A 109 7.66 -2.13 -3.80
C PRO A 109 8.46 -3.22 -3.06
N ALA A 110 7.78 -4.31 -2.72
CA ALA A 110 8.37 -5.39 -1.93
C ALA A 110 9.64 -5.98 -2.55
N PHE A 111 9.69 -6.24 -3.86
CA PHE A 111 10.88 -6.77 -4.52
C PHE A 111 12.08 -5.81 -4.50
N LEU A 112 11.85 -4.51 -4.34
CA LEU A 112 12.88 -3.47 -4.37
C LEU A 112 13.26 -2.94 -2.97
N CYS A 113 12.71 -3.50 -1.91
CA CYS A 113 12.88 -2.99 -0.55
C CYS A 113 14.33 -3.00 -0.03
N ARG A 114 15.24 -3.71 -0.68
CA ARG A 114 16.68 -3.73 -0.36
C ARG A 114 17.53 -2.84 -1.24
N GLN A 115 17.00 -2.23 -2.30
CA GLN A 115 17.75 -1.42 -3.24
C GLN A 115 18.20 -0.11 -2.58
N THR A 116 19.49 -0.03 -2.25
CA THR A 116 20.04 1.08 -1.46
C THR A 116 19.83 2.42 -2.14
N ASP A 117 20.18 2.52 -3.43
CA ASP A 117 20.08 3.79 -4.17
C ASP A 117 18.63 4.28 -4.29
N LEU A 118 17.67 3.36 -4.45
CA LEU A 118 16.26 3.69 -4.51
C LEU A 118 15.72 4.21 -3.17
N LEU A 119 16.12 3.56 -2.06
CA LEU A 119 15.74 3.97 -0.70
C LEU A 119 16.34 5.34 -0.35
N ILE A 120 17.61 5.58 -0.71
CA ILE A 120 18.28 6.86 -0.51
C ILE A 120 17.60 7.95 -1.35
N ALA A 121 17.33 7.68 -2.64
CA ALA A 121 16.64 8.64 -3.50
C ALA A 121 15.26 9.03 -2.95
N ALA A 122 14.47 8.03 -2.50
CA ALA A 122 13.19 8.30 -1.86
C ALA A 122 13.36 9.11 -0.58
N GLY A 123 14.34 8.78 0.26
CA GLY A 123 14.64 9.50 1.51
C GLY A 123 15.03 10.96 1.28
N CYS A 124 15.85 11.23 0.26
CA CYS A 124 16.31 12.57 -0.09
C CYS A 124 15.18 13.53 -0.49
N THR A 125 14.01 13.03 -0.91
CA THR A 125 12.86 13.88 -1.21
C THR A 125 12.27 14.57 0.03
N GLY A 126 12.56 14.07 1.22
CA GLY A 126 11.97 14.53 2.49
C GLY A 126 10.53 14.07 2.72
N LEU A 127 9.87 13.47 1.74
CA LEU A 127 8.53 12.90 1.91
C LEU A 127 8.57 11.64 2.78
N PRO A 128 7.47 11.29 3.46
CA PRO A 128 7.30 9.98 4.06
C PRO A 128 7.52 8.85 3.05
N VAL A 129 8.17 7.77 3.48
CA VAL A 129 8.48 6.61 2.64
C VAL A 129 7.85 5.36 3.23
N ASN A 130 6.89 4.76 2.52
CA ASN A 130 6.33 3.45 2.87
C ASN A 130 7.12 2.34 2.19
N VAL A 131 7.73 1.45 2.95
CA VAL A 131 8.50 0.34 2.39
C VAL A 131 7.75 -0.97 2.62
N LYS A 132 7.39 -1.66 1.55
CA LYS A 132 6.77 -2.99 1.63
C LYS A 132 7.85 -4.04 1.91
N LYS A 133 7.65 -4.82 2.98
CA LYS A 133 8.53 -5.96 3.30
C LYS A 133 8.49 -6.96 2.17
N SER A 134 9.66 -7.37 1.69
CA SER A 134 9.74 -8.43 0.69
C SER A 134 9.30 -9.78 1.25
N GLN A 135 8.80 -10.63 0.35
CA GLN A 135 8.38 -11.99 0.66
C GLN A 135 9.53 -12.87 1.16
N PHE A 136 10.78 -12.52 0.86
CA PHE A 136 11.99 -13.25 1.27
C PHE A 136 12.70 -12.64 2.48
N MET A 137 12.21 -11.51 3.03
CA MET A 137 12.86 -10.81 4.14
C MET A 137 12.34 -11.27 5.49
N ALA A 138 13.24 -11.44 6.44
CA ALA A 138 12.89 -11.53 7.85
C ALA A 138 12.37 -10.17 8.34
N PRO A 139 11.39 -10.15 9.25
CA PRO A 139 10.84 -8.89 9.78
C PRO A 139 11.88 -8.09 10.57
N GLU A 140 12.84 -8.75 11.22
CA GLU A 140 13.97 -8.14 11.92
C GLU A 140 14.85 -7.28 11.00
N ASP A 141 15.00 -7.70 9.72
CA ASP A 141 15.87 -7.02 8.77
C ASP A 141 15.27 -5.69 8.25
N MET A 142 13.98 -5.45 8.52
CA MET A 142 13.34 -4.22 8.07
C MET A 142 13.87 -2.96 8.77
N VAL A 143 14.54 -3.10 9.91
CA VAL A 143 15.24 -1.97 10.54
C VAL A 143 16.35 -1.43 9.64
N PHE A 144 17.12 -2.31 8.99
CA PHE A 144 18.20 -1.89 8.08
C PHE A 144 17.65 -1.21 6.82
N VAL A 145 16.46 -1.56 6.41
CA VAL A 145 15.77 -0.89 5.31
C VAL A 145 15.35 0.52 5.72
N ALA A 146 14.77 0.67 6.90
CA ALA A 146 14.40 1.98 7.46
C ALA A 146 15.64 2.87 7.66
N ASP A 147 16.76 2.29 8.14
CA ASP A 147 18.00 3.04 8.38
C ASP A 147 18.63 3.60 7.11
N LYS A 148 18.44 2.94 5.95
CA LYS A 148 18.86 3.51 4.66
C LYS A 148 18.10 4.78 4.31
N VAL A 149 16.80 4.83 4.57
CA VAL A 149 16.03 6.08 4.40
C VAL A 149 16.47 7.11 5.44
N ARG A 150 16.62 6.73 6.71
CA ARG A 150 17.05 7.62 7.79
C ARG A 150 18.46 8.19 7.59
N SER A 151 19.33 7.49 6.86
CA SER A 151 20.68 7.99 6.55
C SER A 151 20.67 9.29 5.73
N THR A 152 19.56 9.65 5.12
CA THR A 152 19.34 10.92 4.42
C THR A 152 18.87 12.06 5.34
N GLY A 153 18.65 11.78 6.64
CA GLY A 153 18.01 12.70 7.59
C GLY A 153 16.49 12.61 7.62
N ASN A 154 15.89 11.73 6.82
CA ASN A 154 14.44 11.55 6.77
C ASN A 154 13.96 10.45 7.74
N GLU A 155 13.36 10.85 8.85
CA GLU A 155 12.84 9.95 9.88
C GLU A 155 11.42 9.42 9.56
N ASN A 156 10.78 9.89 8.49
CA ASN A 156 9.39 9.59 8.14
C ASN A 156 9.26 8.28 7.36
N VAL A 157 9.45 7.16 8.04
CA VAL A 157 9.41 5.82 7.44
C VAL A 157 8.22 5.03 7.98
N LEU A 158 7.48 4.38 7.06
CA LEU A 158 6.46 3.39 7.37
C LEU A 158 6.89 2.03 6.80
N LEU A 159 6.51 0.95 7.48
CA LEU A 159 6.80 -0.41 7.03
C LEU A 159 5.48 -1.16 6.79
N THR A 160 5.41 -1.95 5.71
CA THR A 160 4.22 -2.70 5.35
C THR A 160 4.50 -4.20 5.32
N GLU A 161 3.83 -4.98 6.15
CA GLU A 161 3.79 -6.44 6.10
C GLU A 161 2.82 -6.89 5.01
N ARG A 162 3.21 -7.89 4.19
CA ARG A 162 2.42 -8.40 3.07
C ARG A 162 2.61 -9.89 2.79
N GLY A 163 3.11 -10.64 3.75
CA GLY A 163 3.33 -12.07 3.68
C GLY A 163 4.75 -12.46 3.25
N THR A 164 5.04 -13.72 3.49
CA THR A 164 6.32 -14.37 3.23
C THR A 164 6.12 -15.58 2.32
N PHE A 165 7.10 -15.84 1.45
CA PHE A 165 7.08 -16.92 0.47
C PHE A 165 8.04 -18.04 0.91
N PHE A 166 7.54 -19.28 0.94
CA PHE A 166 8.31 -20.45 1.36
C PHE A 166 8.57 -21.46 0.22
N GLY A 167 8.49 -21.00 -1.04
CA GLY A 167 8.63 -21.91 -2.20
C GLY A 167 7.33 -22.62 -2.60
N TYR A 168 6.23 -22.41 -1.88
CA TYR A 168 4.88 -22.84 -2.26
C TYR A 168 4.18 -21.72 -3.05
N ARG A 169 3.14 -22.04 -3.80
CA ARG A 169 2.38 -21.06 -4.61
C ARG A 169 1.37 -20.28 -3.79
N ASN A 170 1.68 -19.98 -2.54
CA ASN A 170 0.90 -19.15 -1.65
C ASN A 170 1.82 -18.34 -0.74
N LEU A 171 1.28 -17.27 -0.17
CA LEU A 171 1.96 -16.47 0.84
C LEU A 171 1.44 -16.85 2.22
N VAL A 172 2.30 -16.68 3.23
CA VAL A 172 1.96 -16.89 4.63
C VAL A 172 2.25 -15.61 5.39
N VAL A 173 1.27 -15.12 6.13
CA VAL A 173 1.44 -14.00 7.04
C VAL A 173 1.71 -14.54 8.43
N ASP A 174 2.93 -14.38 8.90
CA ASP A 174 3.22 -14.55 10.31
C ASP A 174 2.87 -13.24 11.03
N ILE A 175 1.80 -13.30 11.79
CA ILE A 175 1.28 -12.11 12.47
C ILE A 175 2.26 -11.51 13.48
N ARG A 176 3.23 -12.29 13.98
CA ARG A 176 4.32 -11.84 14.86
C ARG A 176 5.27 -10.86 14.18
N ASN A 177 5.28 -10.82 12.84
CA ASN A 177 6.09 -9.87 12.07
C ASN A 177 5.74 -8.42 12.43
N ILE A 178 4.47 -8.14 12.75
CA ILE A 178 4.02 -6.79 13.07
C ILE A 178 4.71 -6.23 14.32
N PRO A 179 4.61 -6.85 15.51
CA PRO A 179 5.32 -6.35 16.68
C PRO A 179 6.85 -6.43 16.55
N ILE A 180 7.39 -7.35 15.74
CA ILE A 180 8.82 -7.39 15.47
C ILE A 180 9.26 -6.17 14.66
N MET A 181 8.57 -5.85 13.57
CA MET A 181 8.88 -4.68 12.74
C MET A 181 8.68 -3.37 13.50
N LYS A 182 7.71 -3.30 14.43
CA LYS A 182 7.49 -2.11 15.29
C LYS A 182 8.69 -1.78 16.20
N ARG A 183 9.58 -2.72 16.47
CA ARG A 183 10.82 -2.47 17.22
C ARG A 183 11.77 -1.50 16.51
N SER A 184 11.61 -1.31 15.20
CA SER A 184 12.32 -0.28 14.42
C SER A 184 11.90 1.15 14.77
N GLY A 185 10.81 1.33 15.54
CA GLY A 185 10.21 2.64 15.82
C GLY A 185 9.31 3.17 14.69
N CYS A 186 9.18 2.45 13.58
CA CYS A 186 8.30 2.84 12.47
C CYS A 186 6.85 2.41 12.71
N PRO A 187 5.85 3.18 12.24
CA PRO A 187 4.50 2.67 12.05
C PRO A 187 4.49 1.44 11.13
N VAL A 188 3.68 0.44 11.46
CA VAL A 188 3.57 -0.81 10.68
C VAL A 188 2.16 -0.99 10.15
N ILE A 189 2.06 -1.26 8.86
CA ILE A 189 0.81 -1.43 8.12
C ILE A 189 0.66 -2.91 7.74
N ILE A 190 -0.54 -3.45 7.84
CA ILE A 190 -0.88 -4.76 7.28
C ILE A 190 -1.51 -4.60 5.89
N ASP A 191 -0.87 -5.13 4.87
CA ASP A 191 -1.40 -5.24 3.51
C ASP A 191 -2.13 -6.57 3.37
N ALA A 192 -3.45 -6.54 3.51
CA ALA A 192 -4.25 -7.75 3.50
C ALA A 192 -4.55 -8.25 2.07
N THR A 193 -4.58 -7.37 1.06
CA THR A 193 -4.86 -7.76 -0.32
C THR A 193 -3.69 -8.50 -0.97
N HIS A 194 -2.46 -8.01 -0.77
CA HIS A 194 -1.29 -8.72 -1.27
C HIS A 194 -0.92 -9.95 -0.42
N SER A 195 -1.36 -10.03 0.83
CA SER A 195 -1.13 -11.18 1.71
C SER A 195 -1.86 -12.45 1.27
N VAL A 196 -2.96 -12.31 0.53
CA VAL A 196 -3.77 -13.45 0.04
C VAL A 196 -3.46 -13.84 -1.40
N GLN A 197 -2.42 -13.26 -2.00
CA GLN A 197 -1.97 -13.60 -3.35
C GLN A 197 -1.49 -15.04 -3.46
N ARG A 198 -1.82 -15.67 -4.60
CA ARG A 198 -1.22 -16.92 -5.08
C ARG A 198 -0.36 -16.61 -6.29
N PRO A 199 0.94 -16.35 -6.12
CA PRO A 199 1.84 -16.03 -7.22
C PRO A 199 1.84 -17.16 -8.27
N THR A 200 1.68 -16.78 -9.55
CA THR A 200 1.70 -17.71 -10.70
C THR A 200 0.66 -18.86 -10.66
N ALA A 201 -0.47 -18.67 -9.99
CA ALA A 201 -1.49 -19.71 -9.79
C ALA A 201 -2.19 -20.15 -11.10
N ALA A 202 -2.27 -19.25 -12.11
CA ALA A 202 -2.93 -19.52 -13.38
C ALA A 202 -2.04 -19.01 -14.55
N ASP A 203 -1.27 -19.88 -15.17
CA ASP A 203 -0.48 -19.62 -16.40
C ASP A 203 0.26 -18.27 -16.43
N GLY A 204 0.91 -17.91 -15.30
CA GLY A 204 1.65 -16.65 -15.17
C GLY A 204 0.83 -15.45 -14.71
N VAL A 205 -0.45 -15.64 -14.37
CA VAL A 205 -1.29 -14.63 -13.74
C VAL A 205 -1.37 -14.88 -12.23
N THR A 206 -1.30 -13.82 -11.44
CA THR A 206 -1.47 -13.89 -9.99
C THR A 206 -2.94 -14.19 -9.66
N GLY A 207 -3.18 -15.29 -8.95
CA GLY A 207 -4.47 -15.59 -8.32
C GLY A 207 -4.50 -15.11 -6.88
N GLY A 208 -5.60 -15.38 -6.17
CA GLY A 208 -5.73 -15.05 -4.75
C GLY A 208 -7.00 -15.58 -4.12
N ASP A 209 -7.06 -15.42 -2.81
CA ASP A 209 -8.16 -15.86 -1.96
C ASP A 209 -8.78 -14.65 -1.21
N PRO A 210 -9.54 -13.78 -1.91
CA PRO A 210 -10.00 -12.50 -1.36
C PRO A 210 -10.94 -12.66 -0.16
N GLU A 211 -11.56 -13.82 0.03
CA GLU A 211 -12.37 -14.13 1.22
C GLU A 211 -11.60 -14.04 2.54
N PHE A 212 -10.25 -14.17 2.51
CA PHE A 212 -9.41 -14.06 3.70
C PHE A 212 -8.93 -12.63 3.99
N ILE A 213 -9.18 -11.66 3.11
CA ILE A 213 -8.79 -10.25 3.34
C ILE A 213 -9.30 -9.71 4.69
N PRO A 214 -10.58 -9.86 5.05
CA PRO A 214 -11.07 -9.35 6.33
C PRO A 214 -10.40 -10.00 7.55
N MET A 215 -10.08 -11.29 7.45
CA MET A 215 -9.41 -12.03 8.51
C MET A 215 -7.97 -11.56 8.70
N ILE A 216 -7.21 -11.43 7.62
CA ILE A 216 -5.81 -10.99 7.65
C ILE A 216 -5.73 -9.54 8.16
N ALA A 217 -6.58 -8.65 7.65
CA ALA A 217 -6.62 -7.25 8.10
C ALA A 217 -6.92 -7.15 9.60
N GLY A 218 -7.96 -7.86 10.07
CA GLY A 218 -8.34 -7.88 11.48
C GLY A 218 -7.24 -8.47 12.38
N ALA A 219 -6.63 -9.60 11.98
CA ALA A 219 -5.54 -10.21 12.73
C ALA A 219 -4.31 -9.29 12.79
N GLY A 220 -4.01 -8.57 11.70
CA GLY A 220 -2.93 -7.59 11.66
C GLY A 220 -3.14 -6.44 12.63
N LEU A 221 -4.36 -5.90 12.69
CA LEU A 221 -4.72 -4.85 13.66
C LEU A 221 -4.65 -5.37 15.10
N LEU A 222 -5.14 -6.58 15.38
CA LEU A 222 -5.02 -7.20 16.70
C LEU A 222 -3.56 -7.44 17.12
N ALA A 223 -2.67 -7.69 16.17
CA ALA A 223 -1.23 -7.79 16.44
C ALA A 223 -0.54 -6.42 16.62
N GLY A 224 -1.28 -5.32 16.51
CA GLY A 224 -0.80 -3.97 16.75
C GLY A 224 -0.34 -3.21 15.50
N ALA A 225 -0.83 -3.56 14.30
CA ALA A 225 -0.64 -2.73 13.12
C ALA A 225 -1.30 -1.37 13.31
N ASP A 226 -0.64 -0.31 12.84
CA ASP A 226 -1.11 1.07 12.96
C ASP A 226 -2.12 1.44 11.86
N GLY A 227 -2.11 0.71 10.74
CA GLY A 227 -3.00 0.92 9.60
C GLY A 227 -3.19 -0.33 8.75
N VAL A 228 -4.09 -0.22 7.78
CA VAL A 228 -4.36 -1.26 6.79
C VAL A 228 -4.07 -0.76 5.38
N PHE A 229 -3.66 -1.66 4.51
CA PHE A 229 -3.51 -1.43 3.08
C PHE A 229 -4.42 -2.40 2.33
N LEU A 230 -5.32 -1.87 1.49
CA LEU A 230 -6.25 -2.67 0.69
C LEU A 230 -6.32 -2.11 -0.73
N GLU A 231 -6.20 -2.97 -1.73
CA GLU A 231 -6.54 -2.63 -3.11
C GLU A 231 -8.03 -2.86 -3.35
N VAL A 232 -8.67 -1.90 -4.00
CA VAL A 232 -10.11 -1.89 -4.24
C VAL A 232 -10.41 -1.63 -5.71
N HIS A 233 -11.50 -2.20 -6.21
CA HIS A 233 -11.95 -1.96 -7.57
C HIS A 233 -13.49 -2.01 -7.63
N PRO A 234 -14.16 -1.17 -8.47
CA PRO A 234 -15.62 -1.23 -8.65
C PRO A 234 -16.11 -2.59 -9.10
N ASP A 235 -15.37 -3.23 -10.03
CA ASP A 235 -15.64 -4.55 -10.60
C ASP A 235 -14.31 -5.33 -10.71
N PRO A 236 -13.88 -6.06 -9.65
CA PRO A 236 -12.60 -6.76 -9.63
C PRO A 236 -12.39 -7.74 -10.80
N ASP A 237 -13.45 -8.32 -11.35
CA ASP A 237 -13.36 -9.26 -12.47
C ASP A 237 -12.91 -8.57 -13.78
N LYS A 238 -13.06 -7.24 -13.86
CA LYS A 238 -12.63 -6.42 -15.01
C LYS A 238 -11.32 -5.69 -14.77
N ALA A 239 -10.75 -5.77 -13.57
CA ALA A 239 -9.52 -5.09 -13.24
C ALA A 239 -8.35 -5.57 -14.11
N LEU A 240 -7.58 -4.63 -14.66
CA LEU A 240 -6.42 -4.93 -15.51
C LEU A 240 -5.21 -5.44 -14.72
N SER A 241 -5.26 -5.34 -13.39
CA SER A 241 -4.20 -5.78 -12.48
C SER A 241 -4.77 -6.27 -11.16
N ASP A 242 -4.28 -7.43 -10.71
CA ASP A 242 -4.54 -8.04 -9.39
C ASP A 242 -6.04 -8.12 -9.00
N GLY A 243 -6.94 -8.24 -10.01
CA GLY A 243 -8.38 -8.31 -9.79
C GLY A 243 -8.77 -9.44 -8.83
N ALA A 244 -8.14 -10.61 -8.94
CA ALA A 244 -8.38 -11.75 -8.05
C ALA A 244 -8.10 -11.46 -6.56
N ASN A 245 -7.37 -10.39 -6.25
CA ASN A 245 -7.03 -9.99 -4.87
C ASN A 245 -7.67 -8.66 -4.49
N SER A 246 -8.29 -7.95 -5.42
CA SER A 246 -8.91 -6.66 -5.12
C SER A 246 -10.24 -6.84 -4.41
N LEU A 247 -10.46 -6.01 -3.39
CA LEU A 247 -11.74 -5.98 -2.69
C LEU A 247 -12.78 -5.22 -3.53
N PRO A 248 -14.01 -5.76 -3.72
CA PRO A 248 -15.09 -4.98 -4.33
C PRO A 248 -15.37 -3.70 -3.55
N LEU A 249 -15.34 -2.54 -4.23
CA LEU A 249 -15.48 -1.23 -3.59
C LEU A 249 -16.77 -1.11 -2.75
N LYS A 250 -17.86 -1.71 -3.21
CA LYS A 250 -19.15 -1.79 -2.48
C LYS A 250 -19.09 -2.47 -1.11
N ASN A 251 -18.05 -3.28 -0.84
CA ASN A 251 -17.88 -4.00 0.43
C ASN A 251 -16.93 -3.26 1.40
N LEU A 252 -16.28 -2.19 0.94
CA LEU A 252 -15.19 -1.54 1.66
C LEU A 252 -15.66 -0.86 2.93
N GLU A 253 -16.72 -0.05 2.88
CA GLU A 253 -17.21 0.70 4.03
C GLU A 253 -17.55 -0.20 5.21
N HIS A 254 -18.33 -1.25 4.98
CA HIS A 254 -18.68 -2.23 6.01
C HIS A 254 -17.43 -2.90 6.61
N LEU A 255 -16.45 -3.23 5.78
CA LEU A 255 -15.18 -3.80 6.25
C LEU A 255 -14.42 -2.80 7.12
N LEU A 256 -14.31 -1.53 6.71
CA LEU A 256 -13.59 -0.49 7.45
C LEU A 256 -14.23 -0.21 8.82
N ILE A 257 -15.55 -0.17 8.91
CA ILE A 257 -16.27 -0.03 10.20
C ILE A 257 -15.91 -1.20 11.12
N ARG A 258 -15.94 -2.42 10.61
CA ARG A 258 -15.54 -3.61 11.39
C ARG A 258 -14.07 -3.53 11.82
N LEU A 259 -13.16 -3.13 10.95
CA LEU A 259 -11.74 -2.99 11.27
C LEU A 259 -11.48 -1.89 12.29
N LYS A 260 -12.21 -0.78 12.22
CA LYS A 260 -12.16 0.29 13.23
C LYS A 260 -12.56 -0.21 14.62
N ASN A 261 -13.62 -1.03 14.71
CA ASN A 261 -14.03 -1.64 15.97
C ASN A 261 -12.94 -2.59 16.51
N ILE A 262 -12.32 -3.41 15.65
CA ILE A 262 -11.21 -4.28 16.04
C ILE A 262 -10.01 -3.46 16.53
N TYR A 263 -9.66 -2.39 15.84
CA TYR A 263 -8.56 -1.51 16.22
C TYR A 263 -8.76 -0.89 17.61
N ASN A 264 -9.98 -0.43 17.88
CA ASN A 264 -10.34 0.19 19.15
C ASN A 264 -10.31 -0.77 20.36
N ILE A 265 -10.33 -2.11 20.14
CA ILE A 265 -10.18 -3.10 21.22
C ILE A 265 -8.74 -3.10 21.76
N ASN A 266 -7.76 -2.71 20.94
CA ASN A 266 -6.34 -2.70 21.29
C ASN A 266 -5.86 -1.39 21.93
N LEU A 267 -6.71 -0.40 22.06
CA LEU A 267 -6.44 0.88 22.73
C LEU A 267 -6.77 0.81 24.21
#